data_67833ea6c11467c60aa5a61758e8f834
#
_entry.id   67833ea6c11467c60aa5a61758e8f834
#
_cell.length_a   1.000
_cell.length_b   1.000
_cell.length_c   1.000
_cell.angle_alpha   90.00
_cell.angle_beta   90.00
_cell.angle_gamma   90.00
#
_symmetry.space_group_name_H-M   'P 1'
#
loop_
_entity.id
_entity.type
_entity.pdbx_description
1 polymer ?
#
loop_
_entity_poly.entity_id
_entity_poly.type
_entity_poly.pdbx_seq_one_letter_code
_entity_poly.pdbx_strand_id
1 'polypeptide(L)'
;MKFTARFAVTCVAVFAAPLAAQTETIDPVAEVEAQEERTSRIAQQLWDWAELGYLETRSTGLMQEELASESFTIKAGIADIPTAFVGEWGEGGPVIAILAEMDALPGINQSASASRDPVAGKHAGHACGHNLFAAGSLTAAIAVKRWLEKTGTPGRVRLYGTPAEEGGSGKVYMTRAGLFEDVDVAIHWHAADRNSAAARTTLANRSAKFRFTGVSAHAAGAPERGRSALDGVEAMNMMANMLHEHMPQDACMHYVVTSGGTAPNVVPDFAESFYYVRHPNPDGVDEIWVRLEAAAKGAAQGTGTQVEWEVIHGNNPLLVNTSLARVMDAKLRSLGGVKYTAEERAWAAEISKTLGKAAKPLDDAAKIGPFGKSLGYGSTDVGDVSYATPTVGVRTATWVPGTSAHTWQAVAASGHSIGHKGTQLAAKAMTLMAAELFINEGLRKAARAEFDAARGPDYKYKSLLGDREPPLDYRK
;
A
#
# COMPACT_ATOMS: atom_id res chain seq x y z
N MET A 1 21.90 53.42 -86.55
CA MET A 1 21.07 52.45 -85.88
C MET A 1 21.85 51.90 -84.70
N LYS A 2 21.44 52.29 -83.47
CA LYS A 2 22.09 51.80 -82.21
C LYS A 2 21.14 50.84 -81.53
N PHE A 3 21.49 49.56 -81.42
CA PHE A 3 20.78 48.56 -80.64
C PHE A 3 21.23 48.58 -79.18
N THR A 4 20.33 48.92 -78.25
CA THR A 4 20.56 48.81 -76.83
C THR A 4 19.94 47.51 -76.34
N ALA A 5 20.82 46.55 -75.90
CA ALA A 5 20.38 45.30 -75.20
C ALA A 5 20.10 45.59 -73.74
N ARG A 6 18.85 45.30 -73.30
CA ARG A 6 18.48 45.27 -71.88
C ARG A 6 18.67 43.88 -71.28
N PHE A 7 19.58 43.78 -70.33
CA PHE A 7 19.70 42.60 -69.50
C PHE A 7 18.66 42.64 -68.35
N ALA A 8 17.77 41.65 -68.30
CA ALA A 8 16.89 41.46 -67.17
C ALA A 8 17.57 40.55 -66.16
N VAL A 9 17.80 41.07 -64.93
CA VAL A 9 18.32 40.28 -63.81
C VAL A 9 17.11 39.70 -63.07
N THR A 10 16.95 38.38 -63.14
CA THR A 10 15.92 37.63 -62.37
C THR A 10 16.49 37.29 -61.00
N CYS A 11 16.06 37.97 -59.94
CA CYS A 11 16.36 37.57 -58.56
C CYS A 11 15.49 36.36 -58.17
N VAL A 12 16.10 35.22 -57.99
CA VAL A 12 15.48 34.02 -57.39
C VAL A 12 15.56 34.20 -55.88
N ALA A 13 14.43 34.50 -55.23
CA ALA A 13 14.29 34.50 -53.77
C ALA A 13 14.21 33.01 -53.31
N VAL A 14 15.25 32.51 -52.66
CA VAL A 14 15.25 31.20 -51.98
C VAL A 14 14.53 31.42 -50.66
N PHE A 15 13.29 31.00 -50.54
CA PHE A 15 12.61 30.87 -49.27
C PHE A 15 13.18 29.66 -48.53
N ALA A 16 14.02 29.88 -47.52
CA ALA A 16 14.37 28.88 -46.52
C ALA A 16 13.12 28.61 -45.65
N ALA A 17 12.45 27.48 -45.83
CA ALA A 17 11.44 27.04 -44.90
C ALA A 17 12.14 26.77 -43.52
N PRO A 18 11.55 27.24 -42.42
CA PRO A 18 12.09 26.88 -41.11
C PRO A 18 12.00 25.37 -40.94
N LEU A 19 13.14 24.74 -40.72
CA LEU A 19 13.23 23.35 -40.24
C LEU A 19 12.50 23.33 -38.89
N ALA A 20 11.27 22.79 -38.85
CA ALA A 20 10.60 22.50 -37.61
C ALA A 20 11.50 21.47 -36.91
N ALA A 21 12.20 21.89 -35.84
CA ALA A 21 12.88 20.99 -34.96
C ALA A 21 11.82 19.98 -34.47
N GLN A 22 11.95 18.72 -34.88
CA GLN A 22 11.23 17.63 -34.23
C GLN A 22 11.74 17.61 -32.79
N THR A 23 10.96 18.15 -31.88
CA THR A 23 11.17 17.90 -30.46
C THR A 23 11.05 16.40 -30.26
N GLU A 24 12.17 15.71 -30.11
CA GLU A 24 12.16 14.31 -29.66
C GLU A 24 11.27 14.24 -28.44
N THR A 25 10.18 13.49 -28.54
CA THR A 25 9.31 13.23 -27.41
C THR A 25 10.12 12.39 -26.42
N ILE A 26 10.54 12.99 -25.31
CA ILE A 26 11.31 12.31 -24.27
C ILE A 26 10.41 11.24 -23.66
N ASP A 27 10.79 9.96 -23.86
CA ASP A 27 10.06 8.82 -23.33
C ASP A 27 10.34 8.65 -21.84
N PRO A 28 9.35 8.84 -20.95
CA PRO A 28 9.55 8.66 -19.52
C PRO A 28 9.88 7.21 -19.13
N VAL A 29 9.54 6.22 -19.96
CA VAL A 29 9.85 4.79 -19.73
C VAL A 29 11.35 4.53 -19.79
N ALA A 30 12.07 5.21 -20.67
CA ALA A 30 13.52 5.09 -20.79
C ALA A 30 14.25 5.47 -19.49
N GLU A 31 13.71 6.42 -18.72
CA GLU A 31 14.26 6.81 -17.41
C GLU A 31 14.12 5.70 -16.35
N VAL A 32 13.10 4.86 -16.47
CA VAL A 32 12.92 3.68 -15.61
C VAL A 32 13.88 2.58 -16.03
N GLU A 33 14.00 2.31 -17.34
CA GLU A 33 14.88 1.27 -17.89
C GLU A 33 16.34 1.51 -17.54
N ALA A 34 16.78 2.76 -17.57
CA ALA A 34 18.14 3.17 -17.18
C ALA A 34 18.46 2.90 -15.69
N GLN A 35 17.47 2.55 -14.87
CA GLN A 35 17.62 2.28 -13.43
C GLN A 35 17.40 0.81 -13.06
N GLU A 36 17.30 -0.13 -14.02
CA GLU A 36 16.93 -1.53 -13.77
C GLU A 36 17.84 -2.21 -12.73
N GLU A 37 19.16 -2.07 -12.88
CA GLU A 37 20.14 -2.63 -11.93
C GLU A 37 20.01 -2.00 -10.54
N ARG A 38 19.85 -0.66 -10.49
CA ARG A 38 19.64 0.08 -9.24
C ARG A 38 18.38 -0.40 -8.51
N THR A 39 17.27 -0.52 -9.23
CA THR A 39 16.00 -0.99 -8.70
C THR A 39 16.12 -2.39 -8.11
N SER A 40 16.74 -3.30 -8.86
CA SER A 40 16.94 -4.69 -8.43
C SER A 40 17.85 -4.78 -7.19
N ARG A 41 18.91 -3.99 -7.14
CA ARG A 41 19.83 -3.90 -5.99
C ARG A 41 19.11 -3.41 -4.74
N ILE A 42 18.32 -2.34 -4.85
CA ILE A 42 17.56 -1.78 -3.71
C ILE A 42 16.51 -2.79 -3.24
N ALA A 43 15.73 -3.37 -4.15
CA ALA A 43 14.74 -4.38 -3.82
C ALA A 43 15.36 -5.57 -3.06
N GLN A 44 16.56 -6.02 -3.49
CA GLN A 44 17.28 -7.10 -2.85
C GLN A 44 17.79 -6.71 -1.46
N GLN A 45 18.34 -5.51 -1.28
CA GLN A 45 18.81 -5.04 0.04
C GLN A 45 17.68 -4.97 1.06
N LEU A 46 16.52 -4.42 0.69
CA LEU A 46 15.35 -4.39 1.56
C LEU A 46 14.86 -5.80 1.88
N TRP A 47 14.83 -6.70 0.87
CA TRP A 47 14.47 -8.11 1.06
C TRP A 47 15.40 -8.84 2.04
N ASP A 48 16.70 -8.56 1.96
CA ASP A 48 17.68 -9.13 2.86
C ASP A 48 17.52 -8.64 4.30
N TRP A 49 17.16 -7.38 4.50
CA TRP A 49 16.97 -6.79 5.81
C TRP A 49 15.64 -7.21 6.44
N ALA A 50 14.56 -7.21 5.68
CA ALA A 50 13.21 -7.58 6.10
C ALA A 50 12.82 -6.95 7.44
N GLU A 51 12.95 -5.61 7.56
CA GLU A 51 12.67 -4.86 8.77
C GLU A 51 11.17 -4.76 9.01
N LEU A 52 10.75 -4.90 10.26
CA LEU A 52 9.34 -4.84 10.66
C LEU A 52 8.86 -3.39 10.77
N GLY A 53 7.55 -3.20 10.72
CA GLY A 53 6.92 -1.90 10.81
C GLY A 53 7.35 -1.07 12.01
N TYR A 54 7.65 0.22 11.76
CA TYR A 54 8.28 1.21 12.64
C TYR A 54 9.74 0.90 13.04
N LEU A 55 10.32 -0.20 12.54
CA LEU A 55 11.72 -0.58 12.74
C LEU A 55 12.53 -0.54 11.43
N GLU A 56 11.98 0.02 10.35
CA GLU A 56 12.55 0.08 8.99
C GLU A 56 13.68 1.11 8.88
N THR A 57 14.61 1.13 9.84
CA THR A 57 15.63 2.19 9.93
C THR A 57 16.65 2.16 8.80
N ARG A 58 17.09 0.97 8.37
CA ARG A 58 18.02 0.80 7.25
C ARG A 58 17.30 1.03 5.92
N SER A 59 16.09 0.50 5.79
CA SER A 59 15.27 0.63 4.58
C SER A 59 14.94 2.08 4.29
N THR A 60 14.48 2.84 5.31
CA THR A 60 14.17 4.26 5.16
C THR A 60 15.44 5.09 4.92
N GLY A 61 16.56 4.77 5.60
CA GLY A 61 17.85 5.42 5.39
C GLY A 61 18.35 5.29 3.96
N LEU A 62 18.34 4.06 3.42
CA LEU A 62 18.73 3.80 2.02
C LEU A 62 17.86 4.59 1.04
N MET A 63 16.54 4.60 1.21
CA MET A 63 15.65 5.33 0.31
C MET A 63 15.88 6.83 0.37
N GLN A 64 16.14 7.40 1.56
CA GLN A 64 16.46 8.82 1.71
C GLN A 64 17.81 9.17 1.06
N GLU A 65 18.84 8.33 1.22
CA GLU A 65 20.15 8.50 0.57
C GLU A 65 20.03 8.47 -0.96
N GLU A 66 19.29 7.52 -1.51
CA GLU A 66 19.07 7.39 -2.94
C GLU A 66 18.32 8.61 -3.52
N LEU A 67 17.31 9.14 -2.82
CA LEU A 67 16.61 10.37 -3.21
C LEU A 67 17.51 11.61 -3.09
N ALA A 68 18.26 11.73 -2.00
CA ALA A 68 19.18 12.85 -1.80
C ALA A 68 20.27 12.90 -2.88
N SER A 69 20.77 11.74 -3.34
CA SER A 69 21.72 11.65 -4.45
C SER A 69 21.14 12.17 -5.78
N GLU A 70 19.83 12.20 -5.90
CA GLU A 70 19.07 12.74 -7.04
C GLU A 70 18.50 14.15 -6.76
N SER A 71 19.04 14.84 -5.75
CA SER A 71 18.69 16.21 -5.40
C SER A 71 17.27 16.43 -4.89
N PHE A 72 16.63 15.40 -4.34
CA PHE A 72 15.39 15.59 -3.59
C PHE A 72 15.66 16.23 -2.23
N THR A 73 14.79 17.14 -1.81
CA THR A 73 14.77 17.67 -0.44
C THR A 73 14.04 16.67 0.47
N ILE A 74 14.69 16.22 1.53
CA ILE A 74 14.16 15.20 2.44
C ILE A 74 13.66 15.84 3.74
N LYS A 75 12.44 15.44 4.16
CA LYS A 75 11.91 15.67 5.51
C LYS A 75 11.64 14.31 6.15
N ALA A 76 12.43 13.96 7.14
CA ALA A 76 12.32 12.68 7.86
C ALA A 76 11.65 12.86 9.23
N GLY A 77 11.18 11.76 9.84
CA GLY A 77 10.53 11.76 11.14
C GLY A 77 9.19 12.48 11.16
N ILE A 78 8.45 12.45 10.05
CA ILE A 78 7.14 13.11 9.92
C ILE A 78 6.04 12.33 10.60
N ALA A 79 4.97 13.02 11.01
CA ALA A 79 3.82 12.45 11.73
C ALA A 79 4.22 11.67 13.01
N ASP A 80 5.27 12.12 13.71
CA ASP A 80 5.84 11.49 14.90
C ASP A 80 6.30 10.03 14.70
N ILE A 81 6.59 9.66 13.45
CA ILE A 81 7.08 8.34 13.05
C ILE A 81 8.52 8.46 12.56
N PRO A 82 9.52 7.96 13.30
CA PRO A 82 10.94 8.10 12.95
C PRO A 82 11.32 7.54 11.57
N THR A 83 10.64 6.49 11.11
CA THR A 83 10.88 5.83 9.81
C THR A 83 10.05 6.40 8.67
N ALA A 84 9.11 7.33 8.94
CA ALA A 84 8.35 8.03 7.90
C ALA A 84 9.13 9.23 7.36
N PHE A 85 9.05 9.45 6.04
CA PHE A 85 9.69 10.59 5.40
C PHE A 85 8.94 11.03 4.15
N VAL A 86 9.24 12.24 3.67
CA VAL A 86 8.89 12.73 2.34
C VAL A 86 10.14 13.27 1.64
N GLY A 87 10.36 12.85 0.40
CA GLY A 87 11.33 13.44 -0.51
C GLY A 87 10.58 14.22 -1.58
N GLU A 88 10.87 15.51 -1.74
CA GLU A 88 10.25 16.39 -2.73
C GLU A 88 11.29 16.93 -3.70
N TRP A 89 10.93 16.97 -4.98
CA TRP A 89 11.69 17.65 -6.03
C TRP A 89 10.76 18.43 -6.96
N GLY A 90 11.24 19.59 -7.46
CA GLY A 90 10.56 20.44 -8.42
C GLY A 90 9.93 21.67 -7.79
N GLU A 91 9.36 22.53 -8.65
CA GLU A 91 8.77 23.83 -8.27
C GLU A 91 7.49 24.09 -9.08
N GLY A 92 6.59 24.86 -8.48
CA GLY A 92 5.32 25.24 -9.12
C GLY A 92 4.46 24.05 -9.53
N GLY A 93 3.53 24.25 -10.46
CA GLY A 93 2.69 23.20 -11.06
C GLY A 93 1.94 22.31 -10.08
N PRO A 94 1.43 21.15 -10.55
CA PRO A 94 0.76 20.19 -9.70
C PRO A 94 1.76 19.43 -8.82
N VAL A 95 1.25 18.90 -7.69
CA VAL A 95 1.96 18.02 -6.77
C VAL A 95 1.48 16.59 -6.99
N ILE A 96 2.35 15.74 -7.49
CA ILE A 96 2.06 14.31 -7.68
C ILE A 96 2.84 13.50 -6.65
N ALA A 97 2.10 12.78 -5.81
CA ALA A 97 2.67 11.92 -4.77
C ALA A 97 2.83 10.48 -5.28
N ILE A 98 3.90 9.82 -4.87
CA ILE A 98 4.12 8.38 -5.04
C ILE A 98 4.31 7.80 -3.64
N LEU A 99 3.54 6.77 -3.28
CA LEU A 99 3.64 6.11 -1.98
C LEU A 99 4.67 4.97 -2.03
N ALA A 100 5.34 4.69 -0.91
CA ALA A 100 6.35 3.64 -0.82
C ALA A 100 6.26 2.92 0.54
N GLU A 101 5.70 1.72 0.56
CA GLU A 101 5.70 0.81 1.71
C GLU A 101 7.03 0.04 1.76
N MET A 102 7.50 -0.30 2.97
CA MET A 102 8.82 -0.92 3.13
C MET A 102 8.91 -1.94 4.27
N ASP A 103 7.85 -2.15 5.02
CA ASP A 103 7.81 -3.07 6.16
C ASP A 103 7.65 -4.54 5.76
N ALA A 104 8.26 -5.44 6.53
CA ALA A 104 8.17 -6.89 6.39
C ALA A 104 7.19 -7.48 7.40
N LEU A 105 6.80 -8.73 7.17
CA LEU A 105 5.94 -9.51 8.04
C LEU A 105 6.74 -10.39 9.01
N PRO A 106 6.39 -10.43 10.31
CA PRO A 106 7.01 -11.32 11.27
C PRO A 106 6.58 -12.79 11.09
N GLY A 107 7.38 -13.71 11.59
CA GLY A 107 7.05 -15.13 11.65
C GLY A 107 7.13 -15.87 10.30
N ILE A 108 7.46 -15.18 9.22
CA ILE A 108 7.59 -15.78 7.91
C ILE A 108 8.92 -15.35 7.27
N ASN A 109 9.80 -16.32 7.00
CA ASN A 109 11.04 -16.09 6.27
C ASN A 109 11.26 -17.22 5.27
N GLN A 110 12.04 -16.92 4.23
CA GLN A 110 12.30 -17.84 3.12
C GLN A 110 13.50 -17.31 2.32
N SER A 111 14.31 -18.20 1.77
CA SER A 111 15.27 -17.86 0.71
C SER A 111 14.56 -17.63 -0.63
N ALA A 112 15.28 -17.14 -1.64
CA ALA A 112 14.74 -17.04 -3.00
C ALA A 112 14.60 -18.39 -3.72
N SER A 113 14.68 -19.52 -3.00
CA SER A 113 14.52 -20.87 -3.54
C SER A 113 13.06 -21.15 -3.94
N ALA A 114 12.88 -21.97 -4.97
CA ALA A 114 11.56 -22.45 -5.39
C ALA A 114 10.97 -23.55 -4.45
N SER A 115 11.71 -23.99 -3.46
CA SER A 115 11.27 -24.91 -2.40
C SER A 115 11.23 -24.20 -1.05
N ARG A 116 10.48 -24.76 -0.08
CA ARG A 116 10.47 -24.24 1.28
C ARG A 116 11.86 -24.35 1.90
N ASP A 117 12.50 -23.21 2.13
CA ASP A 117 13.88 -23.08 2.62
C ASP A 117 13.99 -21.86 3.57
N PRO A 118 13.58 -22.01 4.85
CA PRO A 118 13.66 -20.94 5.83
C PRO A 118 15.13 -20.59 6.13
N VAL A 119 15.45 -19.30 6.12
CA VAL A 119 16.80 -18.81 6.42
C VAL A 119 17.03 -18.79 7.93
N ALA A 120 18.03 -19.51 8.41
CA ALA A 120 18.36 -19.55 9.82
C ALA A 120 18.69 -18.15 10.38
N GLY A 121 18.17 -17.85 11.56
CA GLY A 121 18.37 -16.55 12.23
C GLY A 121 17.53 -15.38 11.67
N LYS A 122 16.77 -15.56 10.59
CA LYS A 122 15.78 -14.57 10.13
C LYS A 122 14.41 -14.89 10.72
N HIS A 123 13.71 -13.86 11.19
CA HIS A 123 12.38 -13.97 11.82
C HIS A 123 11.28 -13.24 11.05
N ALA A 124 11.62 -12.58 9.94
CA ALA A 124 10.71 -11.82 9.11
C ALA A 124 11.01 -12.02 7.62
N GLY A 125 10.06 -11.64 6.75
CA GLY A 125 10.22 -11.68 5.30
C GLY A 125 9.18 -10.84 4.58
N HIS A 126 9.51 -10.38 3.38
CA HIS A 126 8.63 -9.57 2.54
C HIS A 126 7.56 -10.43 1.83
N ALA A 127 6.64 -10.98 2.61
CA ALA A 127 5.55 -11.83 2.10
C ALA A 127 4.40 -11.02 1.47
N CYS A 128 4.42 -9.69 1.58
CA CYS A 128 3.56 -8.76 0.88
C CYS A 128 4.27 -7.99 -0.25
N GLY A 129 5.59 -8.16 -0.38
CA GLY A 129 6.39 -7.56 -1.44
C GLY A 129 6.70 -6.07 -1.25
N HIS A 130 6.70 -5.56 -0.01
CA HIS A 130 6.96 -4.14 0.25
C HIS A 130 8.41 -3.73 -0.06
N ASN A 131 9.38 -4.65 -0.06
CA ASN A 131 10.71 -4.40 -0.61
C ASN A 131 10.67 -4.00 -2.10
N LEU A 132 9.80 -4.68 -2.87
CA LEU A 132 9.55 -4.37 -4.27
C LEU A 132 8.78 -3.06 -4.41
N PHE A 133 7.77 -2.86 -3.54
CA PHE A 133 6.97 -1.64 -3.51
C PHE A 133 7.86 -0.41 -3.31
N ALA A 134 8.71 -0.41 -2.29
CA ALA A 134 9.67 0.67 -2.03
C ALA A 134 10.58 0.94 -3.24
N ALA A 135 11.23 -0.09 -3.76
CA ALA A 135 12.17 0.04 -4.88
C ALA A 135 11.50 0.55 -6.16
N GLY A 136 10.31 0.03 -6.50
CA GLY A 136 9.56 0.45 -7.68
C GLY A 136 9.06 1.90 -7.59
N SER A 137 8.58 2.31 -6.42
CA SER A 137 8.14 3.68 -6.14
C SER A 137 9.29 4.68 -6.19
N LEU A 138 10.44 4.34 -5.60
CA LEU A 138 11.66 5.13 -5.67
C LEU A 138 12.10 5.34 -7.12
N THR A 139 12.17 4.25 -7.88
CA THR A 139 12.54 4.29 -9.30
C THR A 139 11.59 5.18 -10.11
N ALA A 140 10.28 5.07 -9.88
CA ALA A 140 9.28 5.91 -10.54
C ALA A 140 9.47 7.39 -10.18
N ALA A 141 9.67 7.73 -8.91
CA ALA A 141 9.87 9.12 -8.48
C ALA A 141 11.12 9.74 -9.14
N ILE A 142 12.23 9.01 -9.19
CA ILE A 142 13.46 9.46 -9.84
C ILE A 142 13.28 9.58 -11.36
N ALA A 143 12.60 8.62 -11.99
CA ALA A 143 12.31 8.69 -13.42
C ALA A 143 11.43 9.89 -13.78
N VAL A 144 10.40 10.17 -12.98
CA VAL A 144 9.54 11.35 -13.12
C VAL A 144 10.36 12.64 -12.97
N LYS A 145 11.19 12.74 -11.93
CA LYS A 145 12.08 13.89 -11.72
C LYS A 145 12.95 14.14 -12.94
N ARG A 146 13.63 13.12 -13.47
CA ARG A 146 14.50 13.23 -14.64
C ARG A 146 13.73 13.62 -15.90
N TRP A 147 12.52 13.10 -16.06
CA TRP A 147 11.64 13.47 -17.16
C TRP A 147 11.20 14.93 -17.07
N LEU A 148 10.80 15.43 -15.87
CA LEU A 148 10.46 16.83 -15.64
C LEU A 148 11.63 17.77 -15.96
N GLU A 149 12.85 17.42 -15.53
CA GLU A 149 14.07 18.18 -15.86
C GLU A 149 14.30 18.27 -17.38
N LYS A 150 14.22 17.13 -18.07
CA LYS A 150 14.49 17.08 -19.52
C LYS A 150 13.45 17.79 -20.33
N THR A 151 12.17 17.77 -19.91
CA THR A 151 11.06 18.41 -20.62
C THR A 151 10.84 19.86 -20.24
N GLY A 152 11.40 20.31 -19.11
CA GLY A 152 11.11 21.62 -18.54
C GLY A 152 9.65 21.76 -18.07
N THR A 153 8.95 20.64 -17.85
CA THR A 153 7.56 20.64 -17.39
C THR A 153 7.50 21.09 -15.92
N PRO A 154 6.74 22.13 -15.55
CA PRO A 154 6.66 22.58 -14.16
C PRO A 154 5.82 21.62 -13.32
N GLY A 155 6.24 21.38 -12.08
CA GLY A 155 5.53 20.55 -11.13
C GLY A 155 6.42 20.00 -10.05
N ARG A 156 5.80 19.36 -9.04
CA ARG A 156 6.49 18.76 -7.90
C ARG A 156 6.17 17.27 -7.82
N VAL A 157 7.21 16.45 -7.77
CA VAL A 157 7.09 15.02 -7.46
C VAL A 157 7.48 14.80 -6.01
N ARG A 158 6.64 14.08 -5.25
CA ARG A 158 6.93 13.65 -3.88
C ARG A 158 6.94 12.15 -3.77
N LEU A 159 7.98 11.59 -3.17
CA LEU A 159 7.96 10.22 -2.65
C LEU A 159 7.68 10.27 -1.16
N TYR A 160 6.64 9.56 -0.73
CA TYR A 160 6.33 9.35 0.68
C TYR A 160 6.79 7.96 1.10
N GLY A 161 7.80 7.89 1.98
CA GLY A 161 8.16 6.66 2.70
C GLY A 161 7.12 6.41 3.77
N THR A 162 6.31 5.38 3.59
CA THR A 162 5.12 5.09 4.38
C THR A 162 5.29 3.78 5.15
N PRO A 163 5.87 3.83 6.38
CA PRO A 163 6.19 2.65 7.18
C PRO A 163 4.94 1.98 7.75
N ALA A 164 5.12 0.73 8.20
CA ALA A 164 4.21 -0.01 9.06
C ALA A 164 2.79 -0.18 8.49
N GLU A 165 2.64 -0.52 7.21
CA GLU A 165 1.35 -0.87 6.62
C GLU A 165 0.76 -2.12 7.30
N GLU A 166 1.59 -3.11 7.62
CA GLU A 166 1.25 -4.39 8.22
C GLU A 166 0.84 -4.27 9.70
N GLY A 167 -0.26 -3.56 9.93
CA GLY A 167 -0.89 -3.42 11.25
C GLY A 167 -0.45 -2.22 12.09
N GLY A 168 0.48 -1.40 11.61
CA GLY A 168 0.89 -0.15 12.28
C GLY A 168 0.13 1.08 11.83
N SER A 169 -0.52 1.05 10.64
CA SER A 169 -1.33 2.17 10.11
C SER A 169 -0.55 3.45 9.86
N GLY A 170 0.70 3.38 9.38
CA GLY A 170 1.57 4.55 9.20
C GLY A 170 0.93 5.66 8.37
N LYS A 171 0.27 5.32 7.24
CA LYS A 171 -0.39 6.29 6.36
C LYS A 171 -1.61 6.96 7.01
N VAL A 172 -2.28 6.29 7.96
CA VAL A 172 -3.38 6.89 8.72
C VAL A 172 -2.88 8.06 9.56
N TYR A 173 -1.75 7.89 10.26
CA TYR A 173 -1.11 8.97 11.03
C TYR A 173 -0.61 10.09 10.14
N MET A 174 0.00 9.76 9.00
CA MET A 174 0.46 10.74 8.01
C MET A 174 -0.71 11.55 7.43
N THR A 175 -1.86 10.91 7.16
CA THR A 175 -3.08 11.57 6.68
C THR A 175 -3.67 12.46 7.78
N ARG A 176 -3.73 11.98 9.03
CA ARG A 176 -4.18 12.77 10.18
C ARG A 176 -3.32 14.01 10.42
N ALA A 177 -2.03 13.91 10.13
CA ALA A 177 -1.09 15.04 10.18
C ALA A 177 -1.19 16.02 8.99
N GLY A 178 -2.14 15.84 8.06
CA GLY A 178 -2.38 16.73 6.92
C GLY A 178 -1.36 16.64 5.78
N LEU A 179 -0.52 15.60 5.76
CA LEU A 179 0.62 15.51 4.82
C LEU A 179 0.20 15.35 3.34
N PHE A 180 -1.08 15.09 3.06
CA PHE A 180 -1.61 14.91 1.71
C PHE A 180 -2.57 16.01 1.26
N GLU A 181 -2.79 17.08 2.06
CA GLU A 181 -3.80 18.10 1.77
C GLU A 181 -3.48 18.94 0.54
N ASP A 182 -2.20 19.19 0.26
CA ASP A 182 -1.72 19.95 -0.89
C ASP A 182 -1.33 19.08 -2.10
N VAL A 183 -1.61 17.77 -2.04
CA VAL A 183 -1.36 16.81 -3.13
C VAL A 183 -2.53 16.81 -4.11
N ASP A 184 -2.24 16.94 -5.40
CA ASP A 184 -3.26 16.87 -6.46
C ASP A 184 -3.71 15.44 -6.73
N VAL A 185 -2.76 14.50 -6.81
CA VAL A 185 -3.03 13.07 -7.01
C VAL A 185 -1.94 12.24 -6.34
N ALA A 186 -2.34 11.19 -5.63
CA ALA A 186 -1.45 10.15 -5.12
C ALA A 186 -1.48 8.91 -6.02
N ILE A 187 -0.29 8.35 -6.27
CA ILE A 187 -0.09 7.12 -7.03
C ILE A 187 0.50 6.07 -6.09
N HIS A 188 -0.03 4.86 -6.12
CA HIS A 188 0.54 3.71 -5.45
C HIS A 188 0.56 2.48 -6.36
N TRP A 189 1.25 1.44 -5.93
CA TRP A 189 1.16 0.15 -6.59
C TRP A 189 1.20 -0.97 -5.55
N HIS A 190 1.00 -2.21 -5.95
CA HIS A 190 1.15 -3.32 -5.03
C HIS A 190 1.59 -4.58 -5.77
N ALA A 191 2.49 -5.33 -5.15
CA ALA A 191 2.89 -6.66 -5.57
C ALA A 191 1.67 -7.60 -5.67
N ALA A 192 1.64 -8.46 -6.69
CA ALA A 192 0.52 -9.38 -6.90
C ALA A 192 0.92 -10.60 -7.75
N ASP A 193 -0.01 -11.53 -7.89
CA ASP A 193 0.08 -12.67 -8.80
C ASP A 193 -0.37 -12.36 -10.24
N ARG A 194 -0.76 -11.11 -10.52
CA ARG A 194 -1.34 -10.65 -11.79
C ARG A 194 -1.13 -9.16 -12.02
N ASN A 195 -1.32 -8.72 -13.28
CA ASN A 195 -1.29 -7.31 -13.63
C ASN A 195 -2.72 -6.76 -13.73
N SER A 196 -3.01 -5.64 -13.06
CA SER A 196 -4.34 -5.01 -13.06
C SER A 196 -4.26 -3.56 -12.59
N ALA A 197 -5.01 -2.68 -13.23
CA ALA A 197 -5.31 -1.33 -12.75
C ALA A 197 -6.81 -1.15 -12.57
N ALA A 198 -7.51 -2.18 -12.09
CA ALA A 198 -8.93 -2.14 -11.85
C ALA A 198 -9.32 -1.07 -10.81
N ALA A 199 -10.50 -0.50 -10.98
CA ALA A 199 -11.13 0.39 -10.01
C ALA A 199 -11.60 -0.43 -8.80
N ARG A 200 -10.66 -0.76 -7.90
CA ARG A 200 -10.87 -1.67 -6.78
C ARG A 200 -10.95 -0.90 -5.47
N THR A 201 -12.02 -1.12 -4.70
CA THR A 201 -12.10 -0.74 -3.29
C THR A 201 -11.61 -1.86 -2.38
N THR A 202 -11.45 -1.57 -1.09
CA THR A 202 -11.05 -2.51 -0.02
C THR A 202 -12.05 -2.44 1.12
N LEU A 203 -11.80 -3.18 2.21
CA LEU A 203 -12.61 -3.05 3.42
C LEU A 203 -12.02 -2.00 4.36
N ALA A 204 -12.89 -1.17 4.95
CA ALA A 204 -12.58 -0.48 6.19
C ALA A 204 -12.32 -1.51 7.28
N ASN A 205 -11.46 -1.19 8.21
CA ASN A 205 -11.09 -2.06 9.31
C ASN A 205 -10.91 -1.26 10.60
N ARG A 206 -11.37 -1.81 11.73
CA ARG A 206 -11.00 -1.38 13.07
C ARG A 206 -10.73 -2.60 13.94
N SER A 207 -9.63 -2.58 14.68
CA SER A 207 -9.27 -3.66 15.60
C SER A 207 -8.91 -3.13 16.97
N ALA A 208 -9.22 -3.89 18.02
CA ALA A 208 -8.84 -3.55 19.39
C ALA A 208 -8.62 -4.80 20.24
N LYS A 209 -7.80 -4.62 21.25
CA LYS A 209 -7.64 -5.54 22.37
C LYS A 209 -8.57 -5.12 23.50
N PHE A 210 -9.49 -6.01 23.86
CA PHE A 210 -10.39 -5.86 25.00
C PHE A 210 -9.79 -6.60 26.18
N ARG A 211 -9.47 -5.88 27.24
CA ARG A 211 -8.80 -6.38 28.44
C ARG A 211 -9.75 -6.35 29.59
N PHE A 212 -9.98 -7.52 30.17
CA PHE A 212 -10.80 -7.67 31.37
C PHE A 212 -9.90 -7.85 32.58
N THR A 213 -10.27 -7.14 33.66
CA THR A 213 -9.63 -7.26 34.97
C THR A 213 -10.64 -7.75 35.99
N GLY A 214 -10.27 -8.78 36.72
CA GLY A 214 -11.08 -9.45 37.71
C GLY A 214 -10.40 -9.50 39.08
N VAL A 215 -10.74 -10.53 39.86
CA VAL A 215 -10.16 -10.79 41.17
C VAL A 215 -9.78 -12.25 41.31
N SER A 216 -8.49 -12.53 41.55
CA SER A 216 -8.00 -13.89 41.78
C SER A 216 -8.54 -14.48 43.08
N ALA A 217 -8.82 -15.79 43.05
CA ALA A 217 -9.18 -16.58 44.21
C ALA A 217 -8.81 -18.06 43.99
N HIS A 218 -8.79 -18.83 45.05
CA HIS A 218 -8.69 -20.27 44.94
C HIS A 218 -10.00 -20.85 44.40
N ALA A 219 -10.00 -21.36 43.19
CA ALA A 219 -11.22 -21.76 42.45
C ALA A 219 -12.12 -22.79 43.16
N ALA A 220 -11.51 -23.68 44.03
CA ALA A 220 -12.27 -24.62 44.81
C ALA A 220 -12.40 -24.27 46.27
N GLY A 221 -11.44 -23.49 46.84
CA GLY A 221 -11.41 -23.20 48.27
C GLY A 221 -12.17 -21.92 48.67
N ALA A 222 -12.31 -20.93 47.80
CA ALA A 222 -12.98 -19.67 48.03
C ALA A 222 -13.48 -19.02 46.73
N PRO A 223 -14.26 -19.75 45.86
CA PRO A 223 -14.70 -19.24 44.57
C PRO A 223 -15.52 -17.94 44.65
N GLU A 224 -16.28 -17.78 45.75
CA GLU A 224 -17.14 -16.60 45.99
C GLU A 224 -16.34 -15.28 46.11
N ARG A 225 -15.05 -15.36 46.40
CA ARG A 225 -14.13 -14.21 46.48
C ARG A 225 -13.56 -13.80 45.14
N GLY A 226 -13.62 -14.69 44.14
CA GLY A 226 -13.11 -14.44 42.81
C GLY A 226 -14.07 -13.69 41.92
N ARG A 227 -13.52 -13.04 40.88
CA ARG A 227 -14.22 -12.51 39.73
C ARG A 227 -13.36 -12.85 38.50
N SER A 228 -13.81 -13.80 37.70
CA SER A 228 -13.03 -14.31 36.58
C SER A 228 -13.02 -13.32 35.43
N ALA A 229 -11.87 -12.80 35.08
CA ALA A 229 -11.68 -11.99 33.89
C ALA A 229 -11.95 -12.81 32.61
N LEU A 230 -11.68 -14.12 32.64
CA LEU A 230 -12.00 -15.02 31.52
C LEU A 230 -13.52 -15.10 31.29
N ASP A 231 -14.34 -15.15 32.36
CA ASP A 231 -15.81 -15.14 32.23
C ASP A 231 -16.27 -13.84 31.54
N GLY A 232 -15.62 -12.71 31.82
CA GLY A 232 -15.85 -11.45 31.10
C GLY A 232 -15.56 -11.55 29.61
N VAL A 233 -14.43 -12.13 29.22
CA VAL A 233 -14.06 -12.39 27.82
C VAL A 233 -15.05 -13.35 27.16
N GLU A 234 -15.40 -14.46 27.81
CA GLU A 234 -16.32 -15.44 27.24
C GLU A 234 -17.74 -14.86 27.05
N ALA A 235 -18.24 -14.10 28.04
CA ALA A 235 -19.51 -13.40 27.93
C ALA A 235 -19.52 -12.39 26.76
N MET A 236 -18.47 -11.58 26.62
CA MET A 236 -18.31 -10.67 25.50
C MET A 236 -18.29 -11.41 24.16
N ASN A 237 -17.52 -12.48 24.06
CA ASN A 237 -17.39 -13.28 22.84
C ASN A 237 -18.75 -13.92 22.47
N MET A 238 -19.52 -14.39 23.46
CA MET A 238 -20.87 -14.91 23.22
C MET A 238 -21.82 -13.84 22.70
N MET A 239 -21.83 -12.64 23.30
CA MET A 239 -22.64 -11.51 22.83
C MET A 239 -22.22 -11.07 21.43
N ALA A 240 -20.91 -11.03 21.13
CA ALA A 240 -20.38 -10.72 19.81
C ALA A 240 -20.82 -11.76 18.75
N ASN A 241 -20.84 -13.05 19.10
CA ASN A 241 -21.34 -14.10 18.21
C ASN A 241 -22.83 -13.96 17.92
N MET A 242 -23.65 -13.56 18.92
CA MET A 242 -25.08 -13.24 18.71
C MET A 242 -25.23 -12.00 17.81
N LEU A 243 -24.32 -11.04 17.89
CA LEU A 243 -24.30 -9.86 17.03
C LEU A 243 -24.13 -10.22 15.56
N HIS A 244 -23.40 -11.29 15.22
CA HIS A 244 -23.22 -11.76 13.84
C HIS A 244 -24.54 -12.00 13.09
N GLU A 245 -25.60 -12.45 13.78
CA GLU A 245 -26.91 -12.69 13.16
C GLU A 245 -27.58 -11.40 12.67
N HIS A 246 -27.11 -10.24 13.15
CA HIS A 246 -27.74 -8.93 12.94
C HIS A 246 -26.75 -7.91 12.35
N MET A 247 -25.67 -8.38 11.69
CA MET A 247 -24.74 -7.57 10.93
C MET A 247 -25.08 -7.58 9.44
N PRO A 248 -24.68 -6.55 8.66
CA PRO A 248 -24.72 -6.63 7.20
C PRO A 248 -23.94 -7.84 6.67
N GLN A 249 -24.41 -8.45 5.57
CA GLN A 249 -23.80 -9.67 5.02
C GLN A 249 -22.37 -9.48 4.50
N ASP A 250 -22.00 -8.27 4.15
CA ASP A 250 -20.67 -7.88 3.68
C ASP A 250 -19.73 -7.43 4.82
N ALA A 251 -20.22 -7.43 6.08
CA ALA A 251 -19.41 -7.22 7.26
C ALA A 251 -18.67 -8.49 7.67
N CYS A 252 -17.51 -8.31 8.30
CA CYS A 252 -16.76 -9.39 8.93
C CYS A 252 -16.34 -8.97 10.36
N MET A 253 -16.49 -9.90 11.30
CA MET A 253 -15.96 -9.75 12.65
C MET A 253 -15.23 -11.03 13.05
N HIS A 254 -13.99 -10.89 13.54
CA HIS A 254 -13.14 -12.01 13.95
C HIS A 254 -12.49 -11.68 15.29
N TYR A 255 -12.25 -12.70 16.12
CA TYR A 255 -11.49 -12.51 17.35
C TYR A 255 -10.63 -13.74 17.69
N VAL A 256 -9.67 -13.50 18.56
CA VAL A 256 -8.89 -14.53 19.24
C VAL A 256 -8.76 -14.16 20.71
N VAL A 257 -8.76 -15.14 21.59
CA VAL A 257 -8.40 -14.96 23.01
C VAL A 257 -6.87 -15.03 23.10
N THR A 258 -6.25 -13.93 23.50
CA THR A 258 -4.80 -13.79 23.60
C THR A 258 -4.27 -14.05 25.00
N SER A 259 -5.14 -13.97 26.02
CA SER A 259 -4.86 -14.36 27.39
C SER A 259 -6.16 -14.83 28.07
N GLY A 260 -6.12 -15.93 28.81
CA GLY A 260 -7.28 -16.50 29.48
C GLY A 260 -6.96 -17.18 30.82
N GLY A 261 -5.78 -16.88 31.41
CA GLY A 261 -5.29 -17.51 32.63
C GLY A 261 -4.28 -18.65 32.36
N THR A 262 -3.70 -19.20 33.43
CA THR A 262 -2.59 -20.18 33.33
C THR A 262 -2.86 -21.50 34.06
N ALA A 263 -3.73 -21.51 35.06
CA ALA A 263 -4.01 -22.70 35.85
C ALA A 263 -5.48 -22.74 36.27
N PRO A 264 -6.19 -23.90 36.13
CA PRO A 264 -7.64 -23.99 36.34
C PRO A 264 -8.06 -23.86 37.81
N ASN A 265 -7.15 -24.01 38.76
CA ASN A 265 -7.39 -23.84 40.18
C ASN A 265 -7.19 -22.41 40.70
N VAL A 266 -6.85 -21.47 39.81
CA VAL A 266 -6.72 -20.04 40.09
C VAL A 266 -7.74 -19.28 39.24
N VAL A 267 -8.65 -18.55 39.86
CA VAL A 267 -9.58 -17.64 39.15
C VAL A 267 -8.76 -16.59 38.44
N PRO A 268 -8.83 -16.43 37.08
CA PRO A 268 -8.03 -15.48 36.34
C PRO A 268 -8.43 -14.03 36.69
N ASP A 269 -7.48 -13.21 37.06
CA ASP A 269 -7.67 -11.76 37.31
C ASP A 269 -7.37 -10.89 36.09
N PHE A 270 -6.85 -11.49 35.00
CA PHE A 270 -6.63 -10.84 33.72
C PHE A 270 -6.99 -11.78 32.57
N ALA A 271 -7.71 -11.25 31.56
CA ALA A 271 -7.95 -11.92 30.28
C ALA A 271 -8.06 -10.89 29.15
N GLU A 272 -7.68 -11.29 27.95
CA GLU A 272 -7.66 -10.40 26.77
C GLU A 272 -8.26 -11.12 25.56
N SER A 273 -9.12 -10.43 24.81
CA SER A 273 -9.59 -10.83 23.50
C SER A 273 -9.27 -9.76 22.46
N PHE A 274 -8.74 -10.17 21.29
CA PHE A 274 -8.35 -9.27 20.21
C PHE A 274 -9.33 -9.39 19.07
N TYR A 275 -10.02 -8.29 18.73
CA TYR A 275 -11.09 -8.21 17.73
C TYR A 275 -10.67 -7.46 16.48
N TYR A 276 -11.18 -7.91 15.32
CA TYR A 276 -11.19 -7.20 14.04
C TYR A 276 -12.64 -7.06 13.57
N VAL A 277 -13.04 -5.83 13.19
CA VAL A 277 -14.32 -5.51 12.53
C VAL A 277 -14.03 -4.91 11.18
N ARG A 278 -14.65 -5.44 10.13
CA ARG A 278 -14.47 -4.99 8.75
C ARG A 278 -15.80 -4.78 8.06
N HIS A 279 -15.90 -3.75 7.20
CA HIS A 279 -17.05 -3.47 6.37
C HIS A 279 -16.61 -2.68 5.12
N PRO A 280 -17.29 -2.78 3.95
CA PRO A 280 -16.96 -1.96 2.77
C PRO A 280 -17.14 -0.45 2.99
N ASN A 281 -18.03 -0.04 3.94
CA ASN A 281 -18.28 1.34 4.31
C ASN A 281 -17.77 1.59 5.75
N PRO A 282 -17.00 2.68 6.01
CA PRO A 282 -16.52 3.02 7.36
C PRO A 282 -17.67 3.25 8.35
N ASP A 283 -18.82 3.81 7.94
CA ASP A 283 -19.99 3.97 8.82
C ASP A 283 -20.50 2.62 9.33
N GLY A 284 -20.48 1.58 8.50
CA GLY A 284 -20.83 0.22 8.91
C GLY A 284 -19.88 -0.36 9.96
N VAL A 285 -18.59 0.00 9.88
CA VAL A 285 -17.62 -0.33 10.95
C VAL A 285 -18.00 0.38 12.25
N ASP A 286 -18.31 1.68 12.19
CA ASP A 286 -18.71 2.46 13.37
C ASP A 286 -20.00 1.93 14.03
N GLU A 287 -21.01 1.57 13.24
CA GLU A 287 -22.27 0.98 13.75
C GLU A 287 -22.04 -0.35 14.48
N ILE A 288 -21.26 -1.26 13.90
CA ILE A 288 -20.91 -2.53 14.53
C ILE A 288 -20.07 -2.28 15.79
N TRP A 289 -19.14 -1.34 15.71
CA TRP A 289 -18.21 -1.03 16.78
C TRP A 289 -18.91 -0.56 18.05
N VAL A 290 -19.89 0.33 17.94
CA VAL A 290 -20.70 0.81 19.08
C VAL A 290 -21.41 -0.38 19.79
N ARG A 291 -21.90 -1.34 19.05
CA ARG A 291 -22.56 -2.55 19.58
C ARG A 291 -21.56 -3.50 20.24
N LEU A 292 -20.34 -3.62 19.68
CA LEU A 292 -19.25 -4.42 20.25
C LEU A 292 -18.78 -3.83 21.60
N GLU A 293 -18.64 -2.50 21.70
CA GLU A 293 -18.33 -1.82 22.94
C GLU A 293 -19.43 -2.00 24.00
N ALA A 294 -20.71 -1.97 23.57
CA ALA A 294 -21.82 -2.22 24.46
C ALA A 294 -21.81 -3.68 24.99
N ALA A 295 -21.45 -4.65 24.14
CA ALA A 295 -21.29 -6.05 24.55
C ALA A 295 -20.16 -6.19 25.59
N ALA A 296 -19.01 -5.53 25.39
CA ALA A 296 -17.90 -5.55 26.35
C ALA A 296 -18.29 -4.97 27.71
N LYS A 297 -18.98 -3.81 27.72
CA LYS A 297 -19.48 -3.18 28.94
C LYS A 297 -20.51 -4.05 29.67
N GLY A 298 -21.45 -4.65 28.92
CA GLY A 298 -22.46 -5.55 29.44
C GLY A 298 -21.86 -6.82 30.05
N ALA A 299 -20.87 -7.40 29.38
CA ALA A 299 -20.11 -8.56 29.87
C ALA A 299 -19.39 -8.23 31.20
N ALA A 300 -18.68 -7.12 31.28
CA ALA A 300 -18.00 -6.69 32.50
C ALA A 300 -18.98 -6.47 33.67
N GLN A 301 -20.11 -5.81 33.39
CA GLN A 301 -21.17 -5.60 34.42
C GLN A 301 -21.74 -6.94 34.90
N GLY A 302 -22.05 -7.86 33.99
CA GLY A 302 -22.67 -9.15 34.33
C GLY A 302 -21.74 -10.10 35.10
N THR A 303 -20.45 -10.03 34.85
CA THR A 303 -19.44 -10.90 35.50
C THR A 303 -18.78 -10.24 36.70
N GLY A 304 -19.10 -8.96 37.01
CA GLY A 304 -18.50 -8.20 38.11
C GLY A 304 -17.01 -7.89 37.90
N THR A 305 -16.58 -7.82 36.61
CA THR A 305 -15.21 -7.47 36.21
C THR A 305 -15.16 -6.04 35.69
N GLN A 306 -13.96 -5.54 35.35
CA GLN A 306 -13.76 -4.27 34.67
C GLN A 306 -13.28 -4.56 33.23
N VAL A 307 -13.60 -3.67 32.29
CA VAL A 307 -13.13 -3.78 30.88
C VAL A 307 -12.57 -2.44 30.41
N GLU A 308 -11.44 -2.50 29.76
CA GLU A 308 -10.88 -1.42 28.96
C GLU A 308 -10.50 -1.98 27.57
N TRP A 309 -10.38 -1.10 26.58
CA TRP A 309 -9.91 -1.51 25.26
C TRP A 309 -9.00 -0.48 24.63
N GLU A 310 -8.09 -0.99 23.83
CA GLU A 310 -7.14 -0.22 23.06
C GLU A 310 -7.34 -0.51 21.58
N VAL A 311 -7.69 0.52 20.79
CA VAL A 311 -7.74 0.41 19.33
C VAL A 311 -6.32 0.23 18.81
N ILE A 312 -6.04 -0.88 18.13
CA ILE A 312 -4.70 -1.23 17.67
C ILE A 312 -4.47 -0.77 16.23
N HIS A 313 -5.45 -1.02 15.34
CA HIS A 313 -5.37 -0.71 13.93
C HIS A 313 -6.73 -0.21 13.45
N GLY A 314 -6.72 0.69 12.47
CA GLY A 314 -7.93 1.19 11.85
C GLY A 314 -7.62 1.96 10.58
N ASN A 315 -8.29 1.62 9.49
CA ASN A 315 -8.14 2.30 8.20
C ASN A 315 -9.48 2.37 7.44
N ASN A 316 -9.62 3.41 6.65
CA ASN A 316 -10.71 3.57 5.70
C ASN A 316 -10.55 2.62 4.49
N PRO A 317 -11.63 2.30 3.75
CA PRO A 317 -11.51 1.56 2.49
C PRO A 317 -10.89 2.46 1.41
N LEU A 318 -10.36 1.88 0.33
CA LEU A 318 -9.93 2.68 -0.82
C LEU A 318 -11.14 3.40 -1.46
N LEU A 319 -11.07 4.72 -1.51
CA LEU A 319 -12.00 5.56 -2.27
C LEU A 319 -11.59 5.53 -3.74
N VAL A 320 -12.40 4.85 -4.56
CA VAL A 320 -12.08 4.63 -5.97
C VAL A 320 -12.20 5.92 -6.78
N ASN A 321 -11.17 6.23 -7.58
CA ASN A 321 -11.23 7.24 -8.63
C ASN A 321 -11.17 6.55 -10.00
N THR A 322 -12.34 6.42 -10.64
CA THR A 322 -12.49 5.69 -11.90
C THR A 322 -11.83 6.41 -13.08
N SER A 323 -11.84 7.74 -13.06
CA SER A 323 -11.18 8.57 -14.08
C SER A 323 -9.68 8.28 -14.15
N LEU A 324 -9.02 8.27 -13.00
CA LEU A 324 -7.60 7.93 -12.90
C LEU A 324 -7.34 6.44 -13.23
N ALA A 325 -8.17 5.53 -12.71
CA ALA A 325 -7.99 4.09 -12.92
C ALA A 325 -8.07 3.70 -14.41
N ARG A 326 -8.94 4.34 -15.20
CA ARG A 326 -9.01 4.13 -16.66
C ARG A 326 -7.74 4.52 -17.38
N VAL A 327 -7.12 5.63 -17.00
CA VAL A 327 -5.87 6.09 -17.59
C VAL A 327 -4.73 5.15 -17.18
N MET A 328 -4.66 4.76 -15.90
CA MET A 328 -3.67 3.80 -15.41
C MET A 328 -3.79 2.45 -16.15
N ASP A 329 -5.00 1.93 -16.36
CA ASP A 329 -5.25 0.69 -17.11
C ASP A 329 -4.77 0.81 -18.57
N ALA A 330 -5.02 1.95 -19.22
CA ALA A 330 -4.53 2.20 -20.58
C ALA A 330 -2.99 2.24 -20.64
N LYS A 331 -2.33 2.90 -19.66
CA LYS A 331 -0.85 2.92 -19.55
C LYS A 331 -0.30 1.50 -19.30
N LEU A 332 -0.89 0.74 -18.39
CA LEU A 332 -0.48 -0.64 -18.13
C LEU A 332 -0.64 -1.54 -19.37
N ARG A 333 -1.74 -1.41 -20.12
CA ARG A 333 -1.95 -2.16 -21.36
C ARG A 333 -0.96 -1.81 -22.46
N SER A 334 -0.52 -0.56 -22.56
CA SER A 334 0.49 -0.14 -23.53
C SER A 334 1.87 -0.77 -23.25
N LEU A 335 2.17 -1.06 -21.97
CA LEU A 335 3.41 -1.72 -21.56
C LEU A 335 3.36 -3.25 -21.73
N GLY A 336 2.18 -3.84 -21.61
CA GLY A 336 2.01 -5.30 -21.53
C GLY A 336 2.35 -5.85 -20.13
N GLY A 337 2.37 -7.17 -20.00
CA GLY A 337 2.65 -7.85 -18.74
C GLY A 337 4.07 -8.41 -18.66
N VAL A 338 4.36 -9.10 -17.57
CA VAL A 338 5.68 -9.68 -17.26
C VAL A 338 5.93 -10.93 -18.12
N LYS A 339 7.08 -10.99 -18.80
CA LYS A 339 7.51 -12.15 -19.58
C LYS A 339 8.68 -12.85 -18.90
N TYR A 340 8.51 -14.12 -18.61
CA TYR A 340 9.53 -14.96 -17.98
C TYR A 340 10.55 -15.48 -19.01
N THR A 341 11.83 -15.52 -18.59
CA THR A 341 12.87 -16.27 -19.32
C THR A 341 12.68 -17.79 -19.16
N ALA A 342 13.48 -18.60 -19.83
CA ALA A 342 13.44 -20.06 -19.68
C ALA A 342 13.76 -20.49 -18.24
N GLU A 343 14.75 -19.86 -17.61
CA GLU A 343 15.17 -20.11 -16.22
C GLU A 343 14.08 -19.70 -15.23
N GLU A 344 13.46 -18.52 -15.43
CA GLU A 344 12.34 -18.05 -14.61
C GLU A 344 11.12 -18.96 -14.74
N ARG A 345 10.84 -19.46 -15.93
CA ARG A 345 9.77 -20.45 -16.14
C ARG A 345 10.02 -21.75 -15.39
N ALA A 346 11.26 -22.23 -15.41
CA ALA A 346 11.64 -23.44 -14.65
C ALA A 346 11.44 -23.21 -13.14
N TRP A 347 11.93 -22.10 -12.61
CA TRP A 347 11.76 -21.73 -11.21
C TRP A 347 10.26 -21.55 -10.85
N ALA A 348 9.51 -20.83 -11.68
CA ALA A 348 8.08 -20.60 -11.47
C ALA A 348 7.25 -21.90 -11.55
N ALA A 349 7.66 -22.86 -12.37
CA ALA A 349 7.01 -24.17 -12.45
C ALA A 349 7.16 -24.96 -11.13
N GLU A 350 8.33 -24.88 -10.47
CA GLU A 350 8.52 -25.50 -9.15
C GLU A 350 7.64 -24.84 -8.09
N ILE A 351 7.59 -23.50 -8.03
CA ILE A 351 6.65 -22.78 -7.15
C ILE A 351 5.21 -23.20 -7.43
N SER A 352 4.80 -23.25 -8.72
CA SER A 352 3.43 -23.59 -9.12
C SER A 352 2.98 -24.95 -8.60
N LYS A 353 3.87 -25.95 -8.51
CA LYS A 353 3.57 -27.27 -7.93
C LYS A 353 3.16 -27.17 -6.46
N THR A 354 3.67 -26.17 -5.73
CA THR A 354 3.37 -25.97 -4.29
C THR A 354 2.04 -25.24 -4.02
N LEU A 355 1.44 -24.65 -5.06
CA LEU A 355 0.20 -23.85 -4.95
C LEU A 355 -1.08 -24.72 -4.99
N GLY A 356 -0.99 -25.99 -5.34
CA GLY A 356 -2.13 -26.90 -5.41
C GLY A 356 -3.23 -26.38 -6.34
N LYS A 357 -4.46 -26.30 -5.85
CA LYS A 357 -5.63 -25.82 -6.62
C LYS A 357 -5.57 -24.31 -6.96
N ALA A 358 -4.73 -23.54 -6.29
CA ALA A 358 -4.57 -22.11 -6.56
C ALA A 358 -3.64 -21.83 -7.76
N ALA A 359 -2.86 -22.80 -8.22
CA ALA A 359 -1.97 -22.66 -9.37
C ALA A 359 -2.72 -22.15 -10.60
N LYS A 360 -2.11 -21.23 -11.32
CA LYS A 360 -2.59 -20.64 -12.58
C LYS A 360 -1.58 -20.87 -13.69
N PRO A 361 -1.99 -20.78 -14.98
CA PRO A 361 -1.05 -20.81 -16.08
C PRO A 361 0.03 -19.73 -15.93
N LEU A 362 1.30 -20.09 -16.09
CA LEU A 362 2.43 -19.14 -15.96
C LEU A 362 2.32 -17.94 -16.92
N ASP A 363 1.70 -18.15 -18.09
CA ASP A 363 1.47 -17.10 -19.08
C ASP A 363 0.45 -16.04 -18.63
N ASP A 364 -0.25 -16.26 -17.52
CA ASP A 364 -1.13 -15.23 -16.93
C ASP A 364 -0.33 -14.03 -16.40
N ALA A 365 0.96 -14.19 -16.07
CA ALA A 365 1.86 -13.09 -15.74
C ALA A 365 2.06 -12.08 -16.89
N ALA A 366 1.90 -12.51 -18.14
CA ALA A 366 1.99 -11.64 -19.32
C ALA A 366 0.65 -10.97 -19.69
N LYS A 367 -0.46 -11.33 -19.04
CA LYS A 367 -1.79 -10.78 -19.30
C LYS A 367 -2.09 -9.60 -18.41
N ILE A 368 -2.88 -8.66 -18.92
CA ILE A 368 -3.48 -7.59 -18.11
C ILE A 368 -4.93 -7.97 -17.84
N GLY A 369 -5.31 -8.00 -16.57
CA GLY A 369 -6.65 -8.32 -16.12
C GLY A 369 -7.71 -7.39 -16.71
N PRO A 370 -9.00 -7.78 -16.67
CA PRO A 370 -10.08 -6.94 -17.14
C PRO A 370 -10.21 -5.68 -16.29
N PHE A 371 -10.51 -4.54 -16.95
CA PHE A 371 -10.89 -3.34 -16.25
C PHE A 371 -12.31 -3.47 -15.70
N GLY A 372 -12.54 -3.01 -14.47
CA GLY A 372 -13.86 -3.01 -13.84
C GLY A 372 -13.81 -2.60 -12.39
N LYS A 373 -14.98 -2.35 -11.79
CA LYS A 373 -15.12 -2.14 -10.35
C LYS A 373 -15.09 -3.50 -9.64
N SER A 374 -14.38 -3.58 -8.52
CA SER A 374 -14.32 -4.79 -7.70
C SER A 374 -14.12 -4.45 -6.23
N LEU A 375 -14.60 -5.34 -5.35
CA LEU A 375 -14.32 -5.30 -3.92
C LEU A 375 -13.16 -6.26 -3.62
N GLY A 376 -12.15 -5.75 -2.93
CA GLY A 376 -11.10 -6.56 -2.31
C GLY A 376 -11.40 -6.78 -0.85
N TYR A 377 -11.29 -8.02 -0.39
CA TYR A 377 -11.55 -8.38 1.01
C TYR A 377 -10.37 -8.10 1.96
N GLY A 378 -9.22 -7.64 1.43
CA GLY A 378 -8.13 -7.10 2.23
C GLY A 378 -8.40 -5.66 2.64
N SER A 379 -7.57 -5.15 3.53
CA SER A 379 -7.54 -3.74 3.95
C SER A 379 -6.16 -3.17 3.65
N THR A 380 -6.04 -1.86 3.49
CA THR A 380 -4.77 -1.14 3.38
C THR A 380 -4.96 0.28 3.89
N ASP A 381 -3.97 0.83 4.55
CA ASP A 381 -4.00 2.21 5.02
C ASP A 381 -3.80 3.27 3.91
N VAL A 382 -3.54 2.85 2.65
CA VAL A 382 -3.71 3.70 1.46
C VAL A 382 -5.16 4.20 1.34
N GLY A 383 -6.12 3.46 1.94
CA GLY A 383 -7.50 3.91 2.06
C GLY A 383 -7.58 5.32 2.61
N ASP A 384 -6.92 5.61 3.72
CA ASP A 384 -6.95 6.93 4.36
C ASP A 384 -6.37 8.04 3.48
N VAL A 385 -5.27 7.78 2.77
CA VAL A 385 -4.72 8.70 1.76
C VAL A 385 -5.76 9.00 0.67
N SER A 386 -6.53 7.99 0.24
CA SER A 386 -7.56 8.14 -0.79
C SER A 386 -8.77 8.98 -0.35
N TYR A 387 -8.92 9.24 0.94
CA TYR A 387 -9.89 10.19 1.48
C TYR A 387 -9.33 11.61 1.67
N ALA A 388 -8.01 11.77 1.58
CA ALA A 388 -7.34 13.09 1.61
C ALA A 388 -7.13 13.66 0.20
N THR A 389 -6.78 12.83 -0.77
CA THR A 389 -6.49 13.24 -2.15
C THR A 389 -6.93 12.18 -3.17
N PRO A 390 -7.29 12.55 -4.42
CA PRO A 390 -7.53 11.58 -5.50
C PRO A 390 -6.38 10.59 -5.60
N THR A 391 -6.67 9.29 -5.55
CA THR A 391 -5.65 8.24 -5.47
C THR A 391 -5.89 7.18 -6.54
N VAL A 392 -4.81 6.67 -7.14
CA VAL A 392 -4.85 5.59 -8.12
C VAL A 392 -3.77 4.55 -7.86
N GLY A 393 -4.12 3.28 -8.07
CA GLY A 393 -3.21 2.17 -7.88
C GLY A 393 -3.06 1.27 -9.10
N VAL A 394 -1.94 0.54 -9.14
CA VAL A 394 -1.67 -0.53 -10.10
C VAL A 394 -1.14 -1.77 -9.37
N ARG A 395 -1.47 -2.94 -9.87
CA ARG A 395 -0.90 -4.22 -9.42
C ARG A 395 -0.14 -4.86 -10.54
N THR A 396 1.02 -5.41 -10.24
CA THR A 396 1.85 -6.10 -11.23
C THR A 396 2.21 -7.51 -10.76
N ALA A 397 2.42 -8.40 -11.73
CA ALA A 397 2.80 -9.79 -11.47
C ALA A 397 4.26 -9.86 -10.99
N THR A 398 4.44 -9.74 -9.68
CA THR A 398 5.71 -9.92 -8.98
C THR A 398 5.86 -11.33 -8.41
N TRP A 399 4.75 -12.07 -8.36
CA TRP A 399 4.70 -13.45 -7.88
C TRP A 399 4.21 -14.38 -8.99
N VAL A 400 4.52 -15.65 -8.83
CA VAL A 400 4.01 -16.71 -9.73
C VAL A 400 2.48 -16.71 -9.70
N PRO A 401 1.80 -16.76 -10.86
CA PRO A 401 0.34 -16.75 -10.93
C PRO A 401 -0.32 -17.79 -10.02
N GLY A 402 -1.24 -17.32 -9.16
CA GLY A 402 -1.90 -18.13 -8.14
C GLY A 402 -1.27 -18.03 -6.73
N THR A 403 -0.14 -17.36 -6.58
CA THR A 403 0.48 -17.10 -5.27
C THR A 403 -0.36 -16.08 -4.48
N SER A 404 -0.67 -16.40 -3.22
CA SER A 404 -1.28 -15.48 -2.28
C SER A 404 -0.23 -14.66 -1.54
N ALA A 405 -0.56 -13.42 -1.17
CA ALA A 405 0.21 -12.67 -0.19
C ALA A 405 0.30 -13.43 1.15
N HIS A 406 1.28 -13.08 1.98
CA HIS A 406 1.51 -13.66 3.31
C HIS A 406 1.87 -15.15 3.26
N THR A 407 2.55 -15.59 2.19
CA THR A 407 3.04 -16.96 2.01
C THR A 407 4.54 -16.98 1.77
N TRP A 408 5.19 -18.11 2.04
CA TRP A 408 6.61 -18.26 1.77
C TRP A 408 6.96 -18.15 0.28
N GLN A 409 6.02 -18.55 -0.60
CA GLN A 409 6.17 -18.40 -2.05
C GLN A 409 6.24 -16.93 -2.45
N ALA A 410 5.46 -16.07 -1.79
CA ALA A 410 5.53 -14.62 -2.01
C ALA A 410 6.88 -14.07 -1.54
N VAL A 411 7.40 -14.50 -0.37
CA VAL A 411 8.75 -14.11 0.09
C VAL A 411 9.82 -14.52 -0.93
N ALA A 412 9.78 -15.78 -1.39
CA ALA A 412 10.75 -16.30 -2.36
C ALA A 412 10.73 -15.50 -3.66
N ALA A 413 9.53 -15.21 -4.20
CA ALA A 413 9.39 -14.45 -5.44
C ALA A 413 9.79 -12.98 -5.28
N SER A 414 9.60 -12.38 -4.11
CA SER A 414 10.00 -11.00 -3.81
C SER A 414 11.53 -10.80 -3.76
N GLY A 415 12.30 -11.87 -3.56
CA GLY A 415 13.77 -11.88 -3.69
C GLY A 415 14.29 -12.48 -5.01
N HIS A 416 13.42 -12.73 -6.00
CA HIS A 416 13.77 -13.35 -7.27
C HIS A 416 13.58 -12.38 -8.45
N SER A 417 14.25 -12.64 -9.58
CA SER A 417 14.15 -11.80 -10.80
C SER A 417 12.71 -11.61 -11.29
N ILE A 418 11.80 -12.56 -11.07
CA ILE A 418 10.37 -12.44 -11.36
C ILE A 418 9.76 -11.26 -10.60
N GLY A 419 10.06 -11.12 -9.30
CA GLY A 419 9.66 -9.97 -8.49
C GLY A 419 10.20 -8.66 -9.05
N HIS A 420 11.51 -8.64 -9.38
CA HIS A 420 12.17 -7.46 -9.93
C HIS A 420 11.55 -7.02 -11.28
N LYS A 421 11.20 -7.95 -12.17
CA LYS A 421 10.51 -7.63 -13.44
C LYS A 421 9.13 -7.02 -13.23
N GLY A 422 8.36 -7.57 -12.29
CA GLY A 422 7.07 -6.98 -11.91
C GLY A 422 7.22 -5.58 -11.33
N THR A 423 8.29 -5.34 -10.55
CA THR A 423 8.64 -4.02 -10.01
C THR A 423 8.98 -3.02 -11.12
N GLN A 424 9.76 -3.42 -12.12
CA GLN A 424 10.04 -2.58 -13.28
C GLN A 424 8.76 -2.20 -14.05
N LEU A 425 7.84 -3.15 -14.23
CA LEU A 425 6.56 -2.88 -14.88
C LEU A 425 5.73 -1.88 -14.07
N ALA A 426 5.70 -2.00 -12.74
CA ALA A 426 5.02 -1.06 -11.87
C ALA A 426 5.62 0.35 -11.94
N ALA A 427 6.96 0.46 -11.88
CA ALA A 427 7.65 1.73 -12.01
C ALA A 427 7.35 2.42 -13.35
N LYS A 428 7.36 1.68 -14.46
CA LYS A 428 6.99 2.20 -15.78
C LYS A 428 5.55 2.70 -15.82
N ALA A 429 4.60 1.93 -15.27
CA ALA A 429 3.18 2.32 -15.25
C ALA A 429 2.95 3.57 -14.40
N MET A 430 3.57 3.67 -13.22
CA MET A 430 3.50 4.84 -12.36
C MET A 430 4.14 6.08 -13.01
N THR A 431 5.29 5.92 -13.67
CA THR A 431 5.98 7.01 -14.37
C THR A 431 5.16 7.55 -15.52
N LEU A 432 4.56 6.67 -16.35
CA LEU A 432 3.64 7.08 -17.43
C LEU A 432 2.39 7.79 -16.89
N MET A 433 1.85 7.31 -15.78
CA MET A 433 0.69 7.94 -15.12
C MET A 433 1.06 9.32 -14.57
N ALA A 434 2.20 9.45 -13.89
CA ALA A 434 2.67 10.73 -13.37
C ALA A 434 2.94 11.74 -14.50
N ALA A 435 3.63 11.33 -15.58
CA ALA A 435 3.86 12.19 -16.74
C ALA A 435 2.54 12.71 -17.34
N GLU A 436 1.54 11.83 -17.50
CA GLU A 436 0.19 12.22 -17.93
C GLU A 436 -0.44 13.25 -16.98
N LEU A 437 -0.33 13.02 -15.66
CA LEU A 437 -0.88 13.93 -14.65
C LEU A 437 -0.21 15.31 -14.68
N PHE A 438 1.08 15.40 -14.95
CA PHE A 438 1.76 16.69 -15.04
C PHE A 438 1.28 17.53 -16.23
N ILE A 439 1.01 16.93 -17.38
CA ILE A 439 0.63 17.65 -18.61
C ILE A 439 -0.89 17.76 -18.82
N ASN A 440 -1.70 16.90 -18.21
CA ASN A 440 -3.15 16.83 -18.44
C ASN A 440 -3.96 17.42 -17.28
N GLU A 441 -4.14 18.74 -17.31
CA GLU A 441 -4.97 19.45 -16.34
C GLU A 441 -6.44 18.95 -16.33
N GLY A 442 -6.96 18.59 -17.50
CA GLY A 442 -8.33 18.08 -17.64
C GLY A 442 -8.54 16.79 -16.83
N LEU A 443 -7.56 15.88 -16.85
CA LEU A 443 -7.59 14.65 -16.06
C LEU A 443 -7.55 14.97 -14.55
N ARG A 444 -6.68 15.89 -14.11
CA ARG A 444 -6.62 16.29 -12.69
C ARG A 444 -7.92 16.89 -12.20
N LYS A 445 -8.56 17.79 -13.02
CA LYS A 445 -9.87 18.37 -12.72
C LYS A 445 -10.98 17.31 -12.64
N ALA A 446 -11.00 16.36 -13.57
CA ALA A 446 -11.97 15.26 -13.56
C ALA A 446 -11.80 14.37 -12.33
N ALA A 447 -10.55 14.05 -11.98
CA ALA A 447 -10.22 13.26 -10.80
C ALA A 447 -10.64 13.95 -9.50
N ARG A 448 -10.39 15.26 -9.38
CA ARG A 448 -10.81 16.07 -8.23
C ARG A 448 -12.33 16.14 -8.13
N ALA A 449 -13.04 16.37 -9.22
CA ALA A 449 -14.50 16.43 -9.23
C ALA A 449 -15.14 15.08 -8.81
N GLU A 450 -14.60 13.94 -9.30
CA GLU A 450 -15.05 12.60 -8.90
C GLU A 450 -14.79 12.34 -7.41
N PHE A 451 -13.62 12.73 -6.91
CA PHE A 451 -13.22 12.61 -5.53
C PHE A 451 -14.12 13.42 -4.58
N ASP A 452 -14.38 14.69 -4.91
CA ASP A 452 -15.23 15.56 -4.09
C ASP A 452 -16.69 15.07 -4.10
N ALA A 453 -17.18 14.60 -5.23
CA ALA A 453 -18.52 14.01 -5.33
C ALA A 453 -18.65 12.71 -4.51
N ALA A 454 -17.60 11.88 -4.49
CA ALA A 454 -17.61 10.61 -3.75
C ALA A 454 -17.58 10.80 -2.23
N ARG A 455 -16.90 11.84 -1.73
CA ARG A 455 -16.85 12.16 -0.30
C ARG A 455 -18.07 12.94 0.18
N GLY A 456 -18.70 13.68 -0.72
CA GLY A 456 -19.72 14.67 -0.38
C GLY A 456 -19.14 16.02 0.06
N PRO A 457 -19.96 17.09 -0.01
CA PRO A 457 -19.49 18.50 0.15
C PRO A 457 -19.03 18.82 1.59
N ASP A 458 -19.60 18.16 2.59
CA ASP A 458 -19.36 18.43 4.01
C ASP A 458 -18.38 17.42 4.65
N TYR A 459 -17.73 16.59 3.83
CA TYR A 459 -16.84 15.55 4.33
C TYR A 459 -15.65 16.15 5.11
N LYS A 460 -15.44 15.62 6.32
CA LYS A 460 -14.24 15.85 7.12
C LYS A 460 -13.58 14.52 7.38
N TYR A 461 -12.29 14.44 7.07
CA TYR A 461 -11.53 13.23 7.35
C TYR A 461 -11.60 12.84 8.83
N LYS A 462 -11.93 11.57 9.09
CA LYS A 462 -11.98 10.98 10.44
C LYS A 462 -11.19 9.67 10.40
N SER A 463 -10.15 9.61 11.20
CA SER A 463 -9.38 8.38 11.39
C SER A 463 -10.20 7.36 12.20
N LEU A 464 -10.20 6.11 11.76
CA LEU A 464 -10.79 5.00 12.55
C LEU A 464 -9.91 4.61 13.75
N LEU A 465 -8.69 5.12 13.86
CA LEU A 465 -7.82 4.99 15.04
C LEU A 465 -8.21 5.89 16.20
N GLY A 466 -9.03 6.93 15.97
CA GLY A 466 -9.24 8.02 16.93
C GLY A 466 -7.97 8.85 17.10
N ASP A 467 -7.70 9.28 18.35
CA ASP A 467 -6.59 10.19 18.68
C ASP A 467 -5.32 9.46 19.16
N ARG A 468 -5.26 8.15 18.99
CA ARG A 468 -4.12 7.34 19.39
C ARG A 468 -2.83 7.81 18.71
N GLU A 469 -1.73 7.83 19.47
CA GLU A 469 -0.38 8.06 18.95
C GLU A 469 0.16 6.81 18.21
N PRO A 470 1.16 6.97 17.31
CA PRO A 470 1.77 5.84 16.62
C PRO A 470 2.38 4.84 17.61
N PRO A 471 2.04 3.54 17.53
CA PRO A 471 2.55 2.53 18.44
C PRO A 471 3.94 2.03 17.99
N LEU A 472 4.97 2.87 18.21
CA LEU A 472 6.34 2.64 17.70
C LEU A 472 7.01 1.36 18.22
N ASP A 473 6.40 0.67 19.17
CA ASP A 473 6.91 -0.54 19.83
C ASP A 473 6.06 -1.81 19.56
N TYR A 474 5.02 -1.72 18.71
CA TYR A 474 4.08 -2.82 18.49
C TYR A 474 4.72 -4.10 17.90
N ARG A 475 5.95 -4.00 17.39
CA ARG A 475 6.75 -5.11 16.82
C ARG A 475 8.03 -5.41 17.62
N LYS A 476 8.25 -4.75 18.77
CA LYS A 476 9.38 -5.02 19.68
C LYS A 476 9.13 -6.23 20.54
#